data_f6b23667694270515fc20217adad0fe4
#
_entry.id   f6b23667694270515fc20217adad0fe4
#
_cell.length_a   1.000
_cell.length_b   1.000
_cell.length_c   1.000
_cell.angle_alpha   90.00
_cell.angle_beta   90.00
_cell.angle_gamma   90.00
#
_symmetry.space_group_name_H-M   'P 1'
#
loop_
_entity.id
_entity.type
_entity.pdbx_description
1 polymer ?
#
loop_
_entity_poly.entity_id
_entity_poly.type
_entity_poly.pdbx_seq_one_letter_code
_entity_poly.pdbx_strand_id
1 'polypeptide(L)'
;MLLRDLNEFQPLQIISEAKGTKTMKVRGIFSEAEKKNGNGRIYPTTLLEREVQNLQPMIAERRLCGELDHPNDEVVHLANVSHIVTNLKMEGNKLIGEAEFLNTPSGKILQELAKAGVRIGISSRATGSVEHDIKEDAYMVQDNLRMITWDMVADPSCQNAFPSLVEHKNLM
;
A
#
# COMPACT_ATOMS: atom_id res chain seq x y z
N MET A 1 14.21 -4.16 8.73
CA MET A 1 13.27 -5.23 8.33
C MET A 1 12.29 -4.64 7.32
N LEU A 2 12.01 -5.37 6.28
CA LEU A 2 11.01 -4.96 5.29
C LEU A 2 9.60 -5.32 5.80
N LEU A 3 8.73 -4.32 5.85
CA LEU A 3 7.34 -4.47 6.28
C LEU A 3 6.43 -4.35 5.05
N ARG A 4 5.66 -5.38 4.78
CA ARG A 4 4.68 -5.39 3.69
C ARG A 4 3.32 -5.72 4.28
N ASP A 5 2.44 -4.75 4.32
CA ASP A 5 1.19 -4.88 5.05
C ASP A 5 -0.03 -4.48 4.26
N LEU A 6 -0.97 -5.39 4.21
CA LEU A 6 -2.32 -5.18 3.78
C LEU A 6 -3.20 -5.18 5.02
N ASN A 7 -3.99 -4.18 5.21
CA ASN A 7 -5.01 -4.18 6.24
C ASN A 7 -6.19 -5.05 5.79
N GLU A 8 -7.34 -4.84 6.36
CA GLU A 8 -8.55 -5.46 5.85
C GLU A 8 -8.74 -5.05 4.39
N PHE A 9 -9.07 -6.00 3.52
CA PHE A 9 -9.20 -5.70 2.10
C PHE A 9 -10.28 -4.67 1.86
N GLN A 10 -9.88 -3.59 1.22
CA GLN A 10 -10.78 -2.53 0.79
C GLN A 10 -10.59 -2.35 -0.72
N PRO A 11 -11.64 -2.61 -1.52
CA PRO A 11 -11.50 -2.41 -2.96
C PRO A 11 -11.28 -0.93 -3.27
N LEU A 12 -10.37 -0.67 -4.19
CA LEU A 12 -10.14 0.69 -4.66
C LEU A 12 -11.33 1.16 -5.49
N GLN A 13 -11.68 2.42 -5.32
CA GLN A 13 -12.75 3.06 -6.06
C GLN A 13 -12.19 3.82 -7.25
N ILE A 14 -12.71 3.57 -8.44
CA ILE A 14 -12.35 4.33 -9.63
C ILE A 14 -13.01 5.70 -9.53
N ILE A 15 -12.22 6.76 -9.54
CA ILE A 15 -12.71 8.16 -9.48
C ILE A 15 -12.57 8.89 -10.82
N SER A 16 -11.79 8.35 -11.75
CA SER A 16 -11.67 8.87 -13.11
C SER A 16 -11.14 7.78 -14.01
N GLU A 17 -11.80 7.57 -15.14
CA GLU A 17 -11.36 6.61 -16.15
C GLU A 17 -10.39 7.24 -17.14
N ALA A 18 -9.57 6.38 -17.74
CA ALA A 18 -8.65 6.80 -18.79
C ALA A 18 -9.42 7.20 -20.06
N LYS A 19 -9.10 8.37 -20.59
CA LYS A 19 -9.60 8.85 -21.90
C LYS A 19 -8.45 9.47 -22.65
N GLY A 20 -8.13 8.93 -23.82
CA GLY A 20 -6.99 9.40 -24.60
C GLY A 20 -5.70 9.23 -23.81
N THR A 21 -5.04 10.34 -23.47
CA THR A 21 -3.81 10.35 -22.67
C THR A 21 -4.05 10.38 -21.16
N LYS A 22 -5.29 10.52 -20.70
CA LYS A 22 -5.59 10.57 -19.28
C LYS A 22 -5.51 9.18 -18.67
N THR A 23 -4.87 9.11 -17.51
CA THR A 23 -4.75 7.89 -16.74
C THR A 23 -6.00 7.64 -15.88
N MET A 24 -6.21 6.38 -15.52
CA MET A 24 -7.27 6.00 -14.59
C MET A 24 -6.85 6.38 -13.17
N LYS A 25 -7.75 7.02 -12.43
CA LYS A 25 -7.53 7.38 -11.03
C LYS A 25 -8.37 6.52 -10.10
N VAL A 26 -7.78 6.15 -8.99
CA VAL A 26 -8.44 5.34 -7.95
C VAL A 26 -8.27 5.98 -6.58
N ARG A 27 -9.17 5.65 -5.68
CA ARG A 27 -9.14 6.09 -4.27
C ARG A 27 -9.48 4.91 -3.38
N GLY A 28 -8.90 4.90 -2.19
CA GLY A 28 -9.24 3.89 -1.20
C GLY A 28 -8.53 4.10 0.12
N ILE A 29 -8.76 3.17 1.04
CA ILE A 29 -8.04 3.12 2.31
C ILE A 29 -6.71 2.41 2.05
N PHE A 30 -5.63 3.14 2.20
CA PHE A 30 -4.28 2.63 1.96
C PHE A 30 -3.68 1.93 3.18
N SER A 31 -3.99 2.43 4.37
CA SER A 31 -3.54 1.84 5.63
C SER A 31 -4.51 2.23 6.75
N GLU A 32 -4.55 1.42 7.81
CA GLU A 32 -5.31 1.73 9.02
C GLU A 32 -4.38 1.68 10.23
N ALA A 33 -4.38 2.75 11.01
CA ALA A 33 -3.64 2.82 12.27
C ALA A 33 -4.44 2.19 13.41
N GLU A 34 -3.77 1.86 14.50
CA GLU A 34 -4.36 1.37 15.75
C GLU A 34 -5.19 0.09 15.60
N LYS A 35 -5.04 -0.62 14.50
CA LYS A 35 -5.77 -1.85 14.21
C LYS A 35 -4.79 -2.95 13.82
N LYS A 36 -4.91 -4.11 14.48
CA LYS A 36 -4.09 -5.26 14.15
C LYS A 36 -4.42 -5.75 12.74
N ASN A 37 -3.42 -5.78 11.86
CA ASN A 37 -3.58 -6.24 10.48
C ASN A 37 -3.40 -7.76 10.36
N GLY A 38 -3.50 -8.27 9.13
CA GLY A 38 -3.38 -9.70 8.86
C GLY A 38 -2.03 -10.32 9.25
N ASN A 39 -1.01 -9.50 9.48
CA ASN A 39 0.33 -9.93 9.92
C ASN A 39 0.52 -9.79 11.42
N GLY A 40 -0.52 -9.43 12.14
CA GLY A 40 -0.45 -9.21 13.57
C GLY A 40 0.26 -7.92 13.97
N ARG A 41 0.39 -6.96 13.06
CA ARG A 41 1.05 -5.67 13.32
C ARG A 41 0.04 -4.57 13.56
N ILE A 42 0.42 -3.64 14.44
CA ILE A 42 -0.32 -2.41 14.68
C ILE A 42 0.60 -1.23 14.38
N TYR A 43 0.11 -0.31 13.57
CA TYR A 43 0.80 0.94 13.24
C TYR A 43 0.21 2.06 14.10
N PRO A 44 1.01 2.71 14.96
CA PRO A 44 0.53 3.88 15.69
C PRO A 44 0.13 5.01 14.74
N THR A 45 -0.96 5.71 15.05
CA THR A 45 -1.45 6.83 14.24
C THR A 45 -0.38 7.91 14.06
N THR A 46 0.34 8.23 15.11
CA THR A 46 1.39 9.26 15.08
C THR A 46 2.50 8.93 14.10
N LEU A 47 2.82 7.65 13.94
CA LEU A 47 3.85 7.21 12.98
C LEU A 47 3.35 7.32 11.55
N LEU A 48 2.10 6.91 11.27
CA LEU A 48 1.52 7.08 9.94
C LEU A 48 1.40 8.55 9.57
N GLU A 49 0.92 9.39 10.49
CA GLU A 49 0.84 10.84 10.27
C GLU A 49 2.22 11.43 9.92
N ARG A 50 3.24 11.04 10.67
CA ARG A 50 4.62 11.49 10.40
C ARG A 50 5.08 11.08 9.01
N GLU A 51 4.84 9.82 8.64
CA GLU A 51 5.29 9.31 7.33
C GLU A 51 4.50 9.93 6.18
N VAL A 52 3.22 10.20 6.37
CA VAL A 52 2.42 10.96 5.39
C VAL A 52 3.02 12.33 5.15
N GLN A 53 3.43 13.03 6.21
CA GLN A 53 4.09 14.34 6.08
C GLN A 53 5.44 14.22 5.37
N ASN A 54 6.22 13.20 5.71
CA ASN A 54 7.54 12.97 5.11
C ASN A 54 7.44 12.67 3.60
N LEU A 55 6.33 12.09 3.15
CA LEU A 55 6.13 11.74 1.74
C LEU A 55 5.53 12.86 0.90
N GLN A 56 5.04 13.95 1.52
CA GLN A 56 4.42 15.04 0.76
C GLN A 56 5.34 15.64 -0.33
N PRO A 57 6.63 15.88 -0.08
CA PRO A 57 7.51 16.36 -1.15
C PRO A 57 7.59 15.40 -2.35
N MET A 58 7.64 14.09 -2.10
CA MET A 58 7.65 13.10 -3.18
C MET A 58 6.35 13.12 -3.98
N ILE A 59 5.23 13.29 -3.31
CA ILE A 59 3.92 13.41 -3.98
C ILE A 59 3.89 14.67 -4.85
N ALA A 60 4.29 15.80 -4.29
CA ALA A 60 4.32 17.07 -5.02
C ALA A 60 5.21 17.02 -6.27
N GLU A 61 6.33 16.31 -6.20
CA GLU A 61 7.27 16.13 -7.31
C GLU A 61 6.92 14.95 -8.22
N ARG A 62 5.79 14.27 -7.98
CA ARG A 62 5.34 13.09 -8.73
C ARG A 62 6.40 11.97 -8.74
N ARG A 63 6.92 11.63 -7.59
CA ARG A 63 7.96 10.59 -7.43
C ARG A 63 7.53 9.38 -6.60
N LEU A 64 6.33 9.40 -6.00
CA LEU A 64 5.86 8.30 -5.16
C LEU A 64 5.20 7.22 -6.02
N CYS A 65 6.02 6.41 -6.64
CA CYS A 65 5.59 5.33 -7.52
C CYS A 65 5.46 4.01 -6.78
N GLY A 66 4.63 3.11 -7.31
CA GLY A 66 4.48 1.76 -6.80
C GLY A 66 4.47 0.72 -7.91
N GLU A 67 4.51 -0.54 -7.50
CA GLU A 67 4.64 -1.70 -8.40
C GLU A 67 3.50 -2.69 -8.19
N LEU A 68 3.47 -3.73 -9.04
CA LEU A 68 2.54 -4.84 -8.90
C LEU A 68 3.08 -5.92 -7.97
N ASP A 69 2.15 -6.63 -7.31
CA ASP A 69 2.40 -7.87 -6.58
C ASP A 69 3.36 -7.78 -5.39
N HIS A 70 3.64 -6.57 -4.93
CA HIS A 70 4.34 -6.38 -3.68
C HIS A 70 5.77 -6.95 -3.67
N PRO A 71 6.71 -6.30 -4.37
CA PRO A 71 8.10 -6.75 -4.46
C PRO A 71 8.76 -6.96 -3.08
N ASN A 72 9.66 -7.91 -3.03
CA ASN A 72 10.47 -8.19 -1.83
C ASN A 72 11.76 -7.35 -1.86
N ASP A 73 11.62 -6.04 -1.91
CA ASP A 73 12.72 -5.11 -2.08
C ASP A 73 12.40 -3.77 -1.41
N GLU A 74 13.43 -3.07 -0.96
CA GLU A 74 13.30 -1.73 -0.37
C GLU A 74 13.27 -0.61 -1.42
N VAL A 75 13.50 -0.93 -2.68
CA VAL A 75 13.61 0.03 -3.77
C VAL A 75 12.46 -0.15 -4.75
N VAL A 76 11.95 0.96 -5.27
CA VAL A 76 10.99 0.95 -6.36
C VAL A 76 11.75 0.91 -7.69
N HIS A 77 11.45 -0.10 -8.52
CA HIS A 77 12.09 -0.28 -9.80
C HIS A 77 11.27 0.37 -10.91
N LEU A 78 11.83 1.40 -11.53
CA LEU A 78 11.11 2.17 -12.58
C LEU A 78 10.61 1.29 -13.73
N ALA A 79 11.33 0.23 -14.06
CA ALA A 79 10.92 -0.71 -15.12
C ALA A 79 9.59 -1.40 -14.81
N ASN A 80 9.21 -1.49 -13.55
CA ASN A 80 8.02 -2.21 -13.08
C ASN A 80 6.93 -1.29 -12.53
N VAL A 81 7.12 0.02 -12.60
CA VAL A 81 6.14 0.99 -12.09
C VAL A 81 4.81 0.82 -12.81
N SER A 82 3.75 0.67 -12.02
CA SER A 82 2.39 0.52 -12.51
C SER A 82 1.51 1.72 -12.20
N HIS A 83 1.83 2.43 -11.13
CA HIS A 83 1.00 3.54 -10.64
C HIS A 83 1.83 4.55 -9.89
N ILE A 84 1.24 5.71 -9.69
CA ILE A 84 1.82 6.78 -8.87
C ILE A 84 0.79 7.21 -7.83
N VAL A 85 1.24 7.36 -6.59
CA VAL A 85 0.40 7.87 -5.51
C VAL A 85 0.35 9.39 -5.63
N THR A 86 -0.84 9.94 -5.70
CA THR A 86 -1.07 11.37 -5.93
C THR A 86 -1.60 12.11 -4.72
N ASN A 87 -2.15 11.41 -3.74
CA ASN A 87 -2.66 12.02 -2.52
C ASN A 87 -2.63 11.02 -1.38
N LEU A 88 -2.26 11.49 -0.20
CA LEU A 88 -2.32 10.76 1.06
C LEU A 88 -2.84 11.70 2.13
N LYS A 89 -3.89 11.27 2.84
CA LYS A 89 -4.50 12.07 3.90
C LYS A 89 -5.01 11.17 5.02
N MET A 90 -4.65 11.49 6.25
CA MET A 90 -5.23 10.82 7.42
C MET A 90 -6.64 11.34 7.68
N GLU A 91 -7.57 10.42 7.87
CA GLU A 91 -8.92 10.69 8.35
C GLU A 91 -9.17 9.80 9.57
N GLY A 92 -9.00 10.36 10.76
CA GLY A 92 -8.98 9.56 12.00
C GLY A 92 -7.81 8.57 11.96
N ASN A 93 -8.09 7.28 12.10
CA ASN A 93 -7.08 6.22 12.03
C ASN A 93 -6.90 5.64 10.63
N LYS A 94 -7.60 6.18 9.63
CA LYS A 94 -7.54 5.68 8.25
C LYS A 94 -6.68 6.59 7.39
N LEU A 95 -5.78 5.99 6.65
CA LEU A 95 -5.01 6.69 5.63
C LEU A 95 -5.74 6.54 4.30
N ILE A 96 -6.36 7.62 3.85
CA ILE A 96 -7.04 7.67 2.57
C ILE A 96 -6.03 8.10 1.51
N GLY A 97 -5.95 7.34 0.43
CA GLY A 97 -5.03 7.61 -0.65
C GLY A 97 -5.68 7.66 -2.01
N GLU A 98 -5.02 8.33 -2.92
CA GLU A 98 -5.37 8.35 -4.34
C GLU A 98 -4.15 7.99 -5.16
N ALA A 99 -4.38 7.33 -6.29
CA ALA A 99 -3.33 6.93 -7.21
C ALA A 99 -3.81 7.02 -8.65
N GLU A 100 -2.86 7.13 -9.57
CA GLU A 100 -3.10 7.02 -11.00
C GLU A 100 -2.49 5.72 -11.52
N PHE A 101 -3.25 4.93 -12.26
CA PHE A 101 -2.72 3.79 -13.00
C PHE A 101 -2.09 4.34 -14.29
N LEU A 102 -0.77 4.22 -14.38
CA LEU A 102 -0.01 4.82 -15.49
C LEU A 102 -0.11 4.00 -16.77
N ASN A 103 0.30 4.59 -17.89
CA ASN A 103 0.30 3.91 -19.19
C ASN A 103 1.59 3.12 -19.44
N THR A 104 2.26 2.69 -18.39
CA THR A 104 3.37 1.73 -18.44
C THR A 104 2.82 0.33 -18.71
N PRO A 105 3.65 -0.63 -19.11
CA PRO A 105 3.17 -2.02 -19.29
C PRO A 105 2.44 -2.56 -18.07
N SER A 106 3.00 -2.39 -16.86
CA SER A 106 2.37 -2.83 -15.61
C SER A 106 1.12 -2.01 -15.28
N GLY A 107 1.13 -0.71 -15.55
CA GLY A 107 -0.02 0.15 -15.34
C GLY A 107 -1.19 -0.18 -16.25
N LYS A 108 -0.92 -0.59 -17.49
CA LYS A 108 -1.96 -1.04 -18.42
C LYS A 108 -2.62 -2.33 -17.96
N ILE A 109 -1.87 -3.23 -17.34
CA ILE A 109 -2.43 -4.42 -16.71
C ILE A 109 -3.46 -4.02 -15.65
N LEU A 110 -3.11 -3.08 -14.77
CA LEU A 110 -4.04 -2.57 -13.75
C LEU A 110 -5.30 -1.97 -14.37
N GLN A 111 -5.14 -1.16 -15.41
CA GLN A 111 -6.27 -0.51 -16.09
C GLN A 111 -7.21 -1.55 -16.69
N GLU A 112 -6.68 -2.55 -17.37
CA GLU A 112 -7.49 -3.60 -17.99
C GLU A 112 -8.19 -4.46 -16.93
N LEU A 113 -7.51 -4.81 -15.85
CA LEU A 113 -8.11 -5.55 -14.75
C LEU A 113 -9.24 -4.76 -14.09
N ALA A 114 -9.02 -3.48 -13.83
CA ALA A 114 -10.03 -2.61 -13.23
C ALA A 114 -11.27 -2.46 -14.13
N LYS A 115 -11.06 -2.29 -15.44
CA LYS A 115 -12.15 -2.22 -16.42
C LYS A 115 -12.97 -3.52 -16.46
N ALA A 116 -12.31 -4.64 -16.25
CA ALA A 116 -12.97 -5.96 -16.22
C ALA A 116 -13.67 -6.26 -14.90
N GLY A 117 -13.63 -5.34 -13.94
CA GLY A 117 -14.27 -5.51 -12.64
C GLY A 117 -13.44 -6.35 -11.66
N VAL A 118 -12.17 -6.59 -11.95
CA VAL A 118 -11.28 -7.28 -11.02
C VAL A 118 -11.00 -6.36 -9.83
N ARG A 119 -11.16 -6.90 -8.63
CA ARG A 119 -10.91 -6.15 -7.39
C ARG A 119 -9.41 -6.10 -7.12
N ILE A 120 -8.90 -4.89 -7.03
CA ILE A 120 -7.49 -4.62 -6.79
C ILE A 120 -7.34 -4.03 -5.40
N GLY A 121 -6.47 -4.62 -4.59
CA GLY A 121 -6.14 -4.13 -3.28
C GLY A 121 -4.87 -3.30 -3.30
N ILE A 122 -4.56 -2.72 -2.15
CA ILE A 122 -3.34 -1.95 -1.97
C ILE A 122 -2.65 -2.36 -0.67
N SER A 123 -1.33 -2.43 -0.70
CA SER A 123 -0.53 -2.91 0.42
C SER A 123 0.70 -2.04 0.61
N SER A 124 0.98 -1.64 1.84
CA SER A 124 2.13 -0.81 2.14
C SER A 124 3.44 -1.60 2.11
N ARG A 125 4.51 -0.91 1.75
CA ARG A 125 5.88 -1.42 1.79
C ARG A 125 6.74 -0.40 2.53
N ALA A 126 7.42 -0.86 3.58
CA ALA A 126 8.15 0.01 4.48
C ALA A 126 9.37 -0.71 5.07
N THR A 127 10.26 0.04 5.70
CA THR A 127 11.29 -0.51 6.58
C THR A 127 11.02 -0.09 8.01
N GLY A 128 11.44 -0.90 8.95
CA GLY A 128 11.28 -0.62 10.37
C GLY A 128 11.47 -1.87 11.21
N SER A 129 11.14 -1.75 12.48
CA SER A 129 11.14 -2.86 13.42
C SER A 129 9.83 -2.94 14.17
N VAL A 130 9.60 -4.08 14.81
CA VAL A 130 8.39 -4.34 15.60
C VAL A 130 8.78 -4.88 16.97
N GLU A 131 7.93 -4.62 17.96
CA GLU A 131 8.04 -5.21 19.30
C GLU A 131 6.72 -5.85 19.67
N HIS A 132 6.79 -7.04 20.26
CA HIS A 132 5.59 -7.74 20.70
C HIS A 132 4.98 -7.05 21.92
N ASP A 133 3.71 -6.73 21.83
CA ASP A 133 2.92 -6.21 22.94
C ASP A 133 2.01 -7.34 23.48
N ILE A 134 2.22 -7.71 24.74
CA ILE A 134 1.50 -8.83 25.34
C ILE A 134 0.01 -8.49 25.52
N LYS A 135 -0.32 -7.25 25.87
CA LYS A 135 -1.70 -6.85 26.08
C LYS A 135 -2.54 -6.91 24.82
N GLU A 136 -1.97 -6.41 23.74
CA GLU A 136 -2.64 -6.37 22.43
C GLU A 136 -2.50 -7.69 21.67
N ASP A 137 -1.60 -8.57 22.13
CA ASP A 137 -1.19 -9.77 21.40
C ASP A 137 -0.88 -9.43 19.93
N ALA A 138 -0.03 -8.44 19.75
CA ALA A 138 0.29 -7.88 18.46
C ALA A 138 1.73 -7.38 18.44
N TYR A 139 2.22 -7.12 17.25
CA TYR A 139 3.54 -6.53 17.03
C TYR A 139 3.37 -5.05 16.75
N MET A 140 3.85 -4.22 17.68
CA MET A 140 3.77 -2.76 17.54
C MET A 140 4.92 -2.27 16.66
N VAL A 141 4.58 -1.59 15.59
CA VAL A 141 5.58 -0.96 14.70
C VAL A 141 6.25 0.17 15.45
N GLN A 142 7.58 0.23 15.36
CA GLN A 142 8.41 1.14 16.12
C GLN A 142 8.69 2.44 15.38
N ASP A 143 9.27 3.41 16.07
CA ASP A 143 9.47 4.78 15.56
C ASP A 143 10.54 4.91 14.47
N ASN A 144 11.29 3.85 14.19
CA ASN A 144 12.19 3.79 13.05
C ASN A 144 11.48 3.46 11.72
N LEU A 145 10.15 3.45 11.72
CA LEU A 145 9.36 3.24 10.52
C LEU A 145 9.69 4.25 9.42
N ARG A 146 9.90 3.75 8.20
CA ARG A 146 10.00 4.56 6.99
C ARG A 146 9.15 3.94 5.90
N MET A 147 8.11 4.64 5.51
CA MET A 147 7.25 4.18 4.41
C MET A 147 7.98 4.38 3.08
N ILE A 148 7.97 3.34 2.28
CA ILE A 148 8.55 3.36 0.93
C ILE A 148 7.48 3.73 -0.08
N THR A 149 6.42 2.95 -0.15
CA THR A 149 5.32 3.15 -1.10
C THR A 149 4.15 2.21 -0.77
N TRP A 150 3.13 2.24 -1.60
CA TRP A 150 2.03 1.28 -1.61
C TRP A 150 1.99 0.59 -2.96
N ASP A 151 1.96 -0.73 -2.94
CA ASP A 151 1.90 -1.57 -4.14
C ASP A 151 0.48 -2.05 -4.39
N MET A 152 0.16 -2.34 -5.64
CA MET A 152 -1.14 -2.89 -6.02
C MET A 152 -1.08 -4.41 -6.02
N VAL A 153 -2.06 -5.02 -5.35
CA VAL A 153 -2.07 -6.47 -5.09
C VAL A 153 -3.42 -7.06 -5.45
N ALA A 154 -3.46 -8.37 -5.64
CA ALA A 154 -4.69 -9.09 -5.91
C ALA A 154 -5.60 -9.14 -4.68
N ASP A 155 -6.86 -9.54 -4.88
CA ASP A 155 -7.83 -9.69 -3.80
C ASP A 155 -7.29 -10.67 -2.75
N PRO A 156 -7.17 -10.26 -1.48
CA PRO A 156 -6.64 -11.10 -0.43
C PRO A 156 -7.45 -12.37 -0.16
N SER A 157 -8.70 -12.45 -0.60
CA SER A 157 -9.45 -13.70 -0.51
C SER A 157 -8.77 -14.84 -1.27
N CYS A 158 -7.98 -14.51 -2.29
CA CYS A 158 -7.16 -15.47 -3.03
C CYS A 158 -5.82 -15.74 -2.37
N GLN A 159 -5.36 -14.85 -1.51
CA GLN A 159 -4.06 -14.89 -0.86
C GLN A 159 -4.11 -15.36 0.58
N ASN A 160 -5.25 -15.25 1.23
CA ASN A 160 -5.44 -15.62 2.63
C ASN A 160 -5.08 -17.06 2.94
N ALA A 161 -5.03 -17.86 1.93
CA ALA A 161 -4.73 -19.23 2.15
C ALA A 161 -3.27 -19.45 2.52
N PHE A 162 -2.29 -18.85 1.83
CA PHE A 162 -0.93 -19.28 2.09
C PHE A 162 0.23 -18.33 1.77
N PRO A 163 0.36 -17.75 0.58
CA PRO A 163 1.61 -17.07 0.22
C PRO A 163 1.91 -15.89 1.12
N SER A 164 0.92 -15.09 1.43
CA SER A 164 1.11 -13.92 2.28
C SER A 164 1.44 -14.31 3.72
N LEU A 165 0.79 -15.33 4.28
CA LEU A 165 1.10 -15.78 5.64
C LEU A 165 2.52 -16.36 5.75
N VAL A 166 2.95 -17.11 4.75
CA VAL A 166 4.30 -17.65 4.72
C VAL A 166 5.34 -16.55 4.54
N GLU A 167 5.11 -15.63 3.62
CA GLU A 167 5.98 -14.47 3.43
C GLU A 167 6.12 -13.64 4.69
N HIS A 168 5.01 -13.36 5.34
CA HIS A 168 5.00 -12.53 6.53
C HIS A 168 5.73 -13.18 7.70
N LYS A 169 5.63 -14.48 7.83
CA LYS A 169 6.42 -15.22 8.82
C LYS A 169 7.91 -15.10 8.57
N ASN A 170 8.30 -15.10 7.31
CA ASN A 170 9.72 -14.96 6.93
C ASN A 170 10.25 -13.53 7.11
N LEU A 171 9.39 -12.54 7.18
CA LEU A 171 9.74 -11.13 7.35
C LEU A 171 9.75 -10.70 8.82
N MET A 172 9.19 -11.53 9.68
CA MET A 172 9.16 -11.29 11.12
C MET A 172 10.27 -12.03 11.83
#